data_e954e4828bb7cadb4d84c8cb69ffdbb4
#
_entry.id   e954e4828bb7cadb4d84c8cb69ffdbb4
#
_cell.length_a   1.000
_cell.length_b   1.000
_cell.length_c   1.000
_cell.angle_alpha   90.00
_cell.angle_beta   90.00
_cell.angle_gamma   90.00
#
_symmetry.space_group_name_H-M   'P 1'
#
loop_
_entity.id
_entity.type
_entity.pdbx_description
1 polymer ?
#
loop_
_entity_poly.entity_id
_entity_poly.type
_entity_poly.pdbx_seq_one_letter_code
_entity_poly.pdbx_strand_id
1 'polypeptide(L)'
;AVFVLVILFVPAAKAKLIEGLMEIGLFKPDLAEDKKAINADLSAIKFKDVKGNVLSLEDLKGKIIFLNFWATWCPPCLAEMPSINKFYEQYKNDEEVVFLMIDADGDFAKAQAYLNRKSYKFKVYTFASDIPKNIFAGSLPTTIVFDKKGRIAMNGVGPANYASKEFLTFIQKLKDLKE
;
A
#
# COMPACT_ATOMS: atom_id res chain seq x y z
N ALA A 1 9.62 0.20 33.71
CA ALA A 1 10.77 0.83 32.99
C ALA A 1 11.26 0.00 31.81
N VAL A 2 11.54 -1.31 31.96
CA VAL A 2 12.06 -2.19 30.87
C VAL A 2 11.10 -2.29 29.68
N PHE A 3 9.79 -2.39 29.91
CA PHE A 3 8.76 -2.49 28.87
C PHE A 3 8.73 -1.26 27.96
N VAL A 4 8.88 -0.06 28.51
CA VAL A 4 8.95 1.20 27.75
C VAL A 4 10.21 1.26 26.91
N LEU A 5 11.35 0.82 27.44
CA LEU A 5 12.62 0.76 26.70
C LEU A 5 12.53 -0.20 25.50
N VAL A 6 11.92 -1.38 25.66
CA VAL A 6 11.72 -2.34 24.55
C VAL A 6 10.87 -1.70 23.42
N ILE A 7 9.78 -1.01 23.77
CA ILE A 7 8.95 -0.33 22.74
C ILE A 7 9.74 0.79 22.06
N LEU A 8 10.61 1.52 22.78
CA LEU A 8 11.36 2.63 22.20
C LEU A 8 12.48 2.18 21.23
N PHE A 9 13.10 1.03 21.46
CA PHE A 9 14.30 0.62 20.72
C PHE A 9 14.11 -0.58 19.80
N VAL A 10 13.01 -1.35 19.91
CA VAL A 10 12.77 -2.53 19.08
C VAL A 10 11.72 -2.22 18.01
N PRO A 11 12.11 -2.13 16.70
CA PRO A 11 11.16 -1.82 15.60
C PRO A 11 9.96 -2.75 15.54
N ALA A 12 10.15 -4.05 15.80
CA ALA A 12 9.07 -5.02 15.82
C ALA A 12 8.05 -4.78 16.94
N ALA A 13 8.50 -4.29 18.13
CA ALA A 13 7.60 -3.95 19.22
C ALA A 13 6.76 -2.70 18.89
N LYS A 14 7.37 -1.70 18.24
CA LYS A 14 6.65 -0.51 17.72
C LYS A 14 5.58 -0.93 16.71
N ALA A 15 5.92 -1.78 15.76
CA ALA A 15 4.97 -2.26 14.76
C ALA A 15 3.79 -2.99 15.40
N LYS A 16 4.03 -3.85 16.40
CA LYS A 16 2.98 -4.55 17.14
C LYS A 16 2.06 -3.62 17.94
N LEU A 17 2.61 -2.58 18.56
CA LEU A 17 1.81 -1.57 19.24
C LEU A 17 0.90 -0.82 18.26
N ILE A 18 1.45 -0.36 17.13
CA ILE A 18 0.68 0.34 16.08
C ILE A 18 -0.39 -0.60 15.51
N GLU A 19 -0.08 -1.87 15.23
CA GLU A 19 -1.03 -2.88 14.78
C GLU A 19 -2.23 -3.00 15.75
N GLY A 20 -1.96 -3.12 17.06
CA GLY A 20 -3.02 -3.18 18.08
C GLY A 20 -3.88 -1.91 18.12
N LEU A 21 -3.28 -0.73 17.98
CA LEU A 21 -4.01 0.54 17.90
C LEU A 21 -4.86 0.64 16.62
N MET A 22 -4.41 0.06 15.51
CA MET A 22 -5.19 -0.02 14.27
C MET A 22 -6.41 -0.94 14.40
N GLU A 23 -6.29 -2.06 15.14
CA GLU A 23 -7.40 -2.98 15.37
C GLU A 23 -8.56 -2.33 16.16
N ILE A 24 -8.26 -1.42 17.09
CA ILE A 24 -9.28 -0.63 17.83
C ILE A 24 -9.75 0.60 17.07
N GLY A 25 -9.34 0.79 15.81
CA GLY A 25 -9.87 1.81 14.90
C GLY A 25 -9.23 3.20 15.01
N LEU A 26 -8.06 3.33 15.64
CA LEU A 26 -7.35 4.62 15.77
C LEU A 26 -6.69 5.09 14.47
N PHE A 27 -6.37 4.17 13.54
CA PHE A 27 -5.78 4.48 12.24
C PHE A 27 -6.72 4.01 11.13
N LYS A 28 -7.60 4.91 10.69
CA LYS A 28 -8.50 4.67 9.56
C LYS A 28 -7.90 5.21 8.28
N PRO A 29 -8.12 4.55 7.12
CA PRO A 29 -7.78 5.15 5.82
C PRO A 29 -8.53 6.48 5.64
N ASP A 30 -7.87 7.50 5.13
CA ASP A 30 -8.51 8.77 4.77
C ASP A 30 -9.28 8.60 3.45
N LEU A 31 -10.54 8.21 3.55
CA LEU A 31 -11.45 7.95 2.43
C LEU A 31 -12.24 9.21 2.04
N ALA A 32 -11.65 10.40 2.11
CA ALA A 32 -12.36 11.64 1.81
C ALA A 32 -13.04 11.56 0.43
N GLU A 33 -14.35 11.34 0.44
CA GLU A 33 -15.22 11.13 -0.74
C GLU A 33 -15.27 12.38 -1.66
N ASP A 34 -14.83 13.55 -1.17
CA ASP A 34 -14.93 14.84 -1.87
C ASP A 34 -13.62 15.38 -2.45
N LYS A 35 -12.51 14.64 -2.37
CA LYS A 35 -11.28 15.10 -3.05
C LYS A 35 -11.49 14.97 -4.55
N LYS A 36 -11.64 16.13 -5.22
CA LYS A 36 -11.67 16.24 -6.67
C LYS A 36 -10.63 15.30 -7.28
N ALA A 37 -11.08 14.31 -8.04
CA ALA A 37 -10.20 13.28 -8.59
C ALA A 37 -9.04 13.96 -9.34
N ILE A 38 -7.82 13.77 -8.82
CA ILE A 38 -6.61 14.34 -9.41
C ILE A 38 -6.20 13.41 -10.55
N ASN A 39 -6.22 13.94 -11.77
CA ASN A 39 -5.67 13.21 -12.91
C ASN A 39 -4.14 13.17 -12.75
N ALA A 40 -3.59 11.97 -12.67
CA ALA A 40 -2.16 11.74 -12.72
C ALA A 40 -1.76 11.29 -14.13
N ASP A 41 -0.60 11.73 -14.60
CA ASP A 41 -0.01 11.12 -15.81
C ASP A 41 0.55 9.74 -15.44
N LEU A 42 -0.26 8.70 -15.68
CA LEU A 42 0.09 7.33 -15.35
C LEU A 42 1.17 6.75 -16.27
N SER A 43 1.37 7.32 -17.48
CA SER A 43 2.34 6.83 -18.45
C SER A 43 3.79 7.05 -18.00
N ALA A 44 4.02 8.11 -17.22
CA ALA A 44 5.33 8.46 -16.68
C ALA A 44 5.72 7.59 -15.46
N ILE A 45 4.76 6.93 -14.80
CA ILE A 45 4.98 6.19 -13.56
C ILE A 45 5.23 4.71 -13.85
N LYS A 46 6.46 4.26 -13.58
CA LYS A 46 6.88 2.89 -13.87
C LYS A 46 7.53 2.26 -12.66
N PHE A 47 7.26 0.97 -12.49
CA PHE A 47 7.86 0.12 -11.48
C PHE A 47 8.48 -1.12 -12.13
N LYS A 48 9.40 -1.78 -11.46
CA LYS A 48 9.99 -3.03 -11.92
C LYS A 48 9.90 -4.11 -10.86
N ASP A 49 9.69 -5.34 -11.29
CA ASP A 49 9.72 -6.51 -10.42
C ASP A 49 11.15 -7.03 -10.16
N VAL A 50 11.27 -8.09 -9.37
CA VAL A 50 12.56 -8.74 -9.06
C VAL A 50 13.29 -9.31 -10.28
N LYS A 51 12.57 -9.57 -11.38
CA LYS A 51 13.15 -10.07 -12.64
C LYS A 51 13.55 -8.92 -13.57
N GLY A 52 13.28 -7.67 -13.19
CA GLY A 52 13.54 -6.49 -13.99
C GLY A 52 12.43 -6.18 -15.02
N ASN A 53 11.31 -6.91 -15.01
CA ASN A 53 10.19 -6.58 -15.87
C ASN A 53 9.57 -5.25 -15.44
N VAL A 54 9.45 -4.32 -16.37
CA VAL A 54 8.90 -2.98 -16.13
C VAL A 54 7.40 -3.01 -16.37
N LEU A 55 6.65 -2.41 -15.45
CA LEU A 55 5.22 -2.20 -15.50
C LEU A 55 4.92 -0.71 -15.44
N SER A 56 4.14 -0.18 -16.39
CA SER A 56 3.60 1.18 -16.35
C SER A 56 2.23 1.18 -15.64
N LEU A 57 1.92 2.23 -14.88
CA LEU A 57 0.55 2.39 -14.35
C LEU A 57 -0.49 2.57 -15.47
N GLU A 58 -0.07 3.08 -16.64
CA GLU A 58 -0.92 3.19 -17.83
C GLU A 58 -1.45 1.83 -18.29
N ASP A 59 -0.62 0.77 -18.20
CA ASP A 59 -0.97 -0.59 -18.60
C ASP A 59 -2.06 -1.21 -17.70
N LEU A 60 -2.34 -0.57 -16.57
CA LEU A 60 -3.33 -1.01 -15.58
C LEU A 60 -4.63 -0.19 -15.61
N LYS A 61 -4.83 0.71 -16.58
CA LYS A 61 -6.11 1.39 -16.78
C LYS A 61 -7.25 0.38 -16.92
N GLY A 62 -8.42 0.73 -16.43
CA GLY A 62 -9.57 -0.17 -16.30
C GLY A 62 -9.57 -1.00 -15.02
N LYS A 63 -8.49 -0.91 -14.22
CA LYS A 63 -8.38 -1.62 -12.93
C LYS A 63 -8.30 -0.67 -11.75
N ILE A 64 -8.71 -1.14 -10.60
CA ILE A 64 -8.44 -0.47 -9.31
C ILE A 64 -7.02 -0.84 -8.92
N ILE A 65 -6.17 0.17 -8.69
CA ILE A 65 -4.78 -0.04 -8.34
C ILE A 65 -4.57 0.34 -6.88
N PHE A 66 -4.24 -0.63 -6.03
CA PHE A 66 -3.75 -0.41 -4.68
C PHE A 66 -2.22 -0.31 -4.73
N LEU A 67 -1.71 0.90 -4.58
CA LEU A 67 -0.29 1.24 -4.63
C LEU A 67 0.19 1.62 -3.24
N ASN A 68 1.09 0.83 -2.64
CA ASN A 68 1.64 1.07 -1.30
C ASN A 68 3.16 1.18 -1.36
N PHE A 69 3.69 2.29 -0.86
CA PHE A 69 5.12 2.53 -0.67
C PHE A 69 5.52 2.17 0.76
N TRP A 70 6.48 1.27 0.90
CA TRP A 70 6.91 0.73 2.19
C TRP A 70 8.40 0.40 2.23
N ALA A 71 8.93 0.05 3.42
CA ALA A 71 10.29 -0.46 3.58
C ALA A 71 10.36 -1.43 4.77
N THR A 72 11.34 -2.32 4.74
CA THR A 72 11.51 -3.36 5.77
C THR A 72 11.93 -2.81 7.15
N TRP A 73 12.50 -1.63 7.20
CA TRP A 73 12.93 -0.93 8.42
C TRP A 73 11.88 0.04 8.98
N CYS A 74 10.74 0.22 8.30
CA CYS A 74 9.70 1.18 8.64
C CYS A 74 8.64 0.54 9.57
N PRO A 75 8.65 0.79 10.89
CA PRO A 75 7.73 0.13 11.82
C PRO A 75 6.24 0.36 11.51
N PRO A 76 5.78 1.59 11.15
CA PRO A 76 4.38 1.78 10.78
C PRO A 76 4.01 1.05 9.49
N CYS A 77 4.94 0.90 8.51
CA CYS A 77 4.71 0.08 7.33
C CYS A 77 4.48 -1.39 7.71
N LEU A 78 5.35 -1.92 8.57
CA LEU A 78 5.23 -3.31 9.03
C LEU A 78 3.96 -3.56 9.85
N ALA A 79 3.45 -2.55 10.53
CA ALA A 79 2.22 -2.62 11.31
C ALA A 79 0.96 -2.77 10.42
N GLU A 80 0.92 -2.15 9.24
CA GLU A 80 -0.22 -2.24 8.33
C GLU A 80 -0.23 -3.51 7.47
N MET A 81 0.92 -4.19 7.29
CA MET A 81 1.06 -5.37 6.44
C MET A 81 0.07 -6.50 6.73
N PRO A 82 -0.28 -6.85 7.99
CA PRO A 82 -1.30 -7.86 8.26
C PRO A 82 -2.67 -7.49 7.67
N SER A 83 -3.05 -6.22 7.74
CA SER A 83 -4.31 -5.74 7.16
C SER A 83 -4.27 -5.71 5.64
N ILE A 84 -3.14 -5.30 5.05
CA ILE A 84 -2.91 -5.37 3.60
C ILE A 84 -2.99 -6.83 3.13
N ASN A 85 -2.38 -7.78 3.87
CA ASN A 85 -2.43 -9.18 3.49
C ASN A 85 -3.86 -9.75 3.55
N LYS A 86 -4.67 -9.38 4.56
CA LYS A 86 -6.08 -9.76 4.62
C LYS A 86 -6.85 -9.22 3.40
N PHE A 87 -6.62 -7.97 3.02
CA PHE A 87 -7.20 -7.36 1.83
C PHE A 87 -6.73 -8.08 0.55
N TYR A 88 -5.42 -8.35 0.42
CA TYR A 88 -4.86 -9.09 -0.71
C TYR A 88 -5.48 -10.47 -0.86
N GLU A 89 -5.57 -11.26 0.22
CA GLU A 89 -6.15 -12.61 0.19
C GLU A 89 -7.62 -12.60 -0.28
N GLN A 90 -8.37 -11.56 0.03
CA GLN A 90 -9.75 -11.40 -0.41
C GLN A 90 -9.87 -11.10 -1.92
N TYR A 91 -8.91 -10.35 -2.49
CA TYR A 91 -8.99 -9.85 -3.86
C TYR A 91 -7.90 -10.40 -4.79
N LYS A 92 -7.03 -11.30 -4.37
CA LYS A 92 -5.91 -11.83 -5.19
C LYS A 92 -6.32 -12.52 -6.48
N ASN A 93 -7.55 -13.01 -6.56
CA ASN A 93 -8.13 -13.66 -7.76
C ASN A 93 -9.10 -12.74 -8.50
N ASP A 94 -9.24 -11.50 -8.07
CA ASP A 94 -10.09 -10.51 -8.70
C ASP A 94 -9.30 -9.76 -9.77
N GLU A 95 -9.68 -9.91 -11.03
CA GLU A 95 -8.97 -9.29 -12.16
C GLU A 95 -9.11 -7.78 -12.22
N GLU A 96 -10.08 -7.20 -11.48
CA GLU A 96 -10.31 -5.76 -11.42
C GLU A 96 -9.43 -5.04 -10.39
N VAL A 97 -8.77 -5.78 -9.46
CA VAL A 97 -7.97 -5.18 -8.38
C VAL A 97 -6.51 -5.61 -8.48
N VAL A 98 -5.63 -4.64 -8.61
CA VAL A 98 -4.17 -4.86 -8.73
C VAL A 98 -3.45 -4.33 -7.49
N PHE A 99 -2.53 -5.12 -6.96
CA PHE A 99 -1.68 -4.76 -5.83
C PHE A 99 -0.26 -4.46 -6.28
N LEU A 100 0.22 -3.26 -6.00
CA LEU A 100 1.59 -2.83 -6.23
C LEU A 100 2.24 -2.45 -4.90
N MET A 101 3.06 -3.37 -4.37
CA MET A 101 3.79 -3.16 -3.12
C MET A 101 5.21 -2.71 -3.47
N ILE A 102 5.47 -1.41 -3.32
CA ILE A 102 6.72 -0.77 -3.75
C ILE A 102 7.68 -0.70 -2.57
N ASP A 103 8.74 -1.48 -2.63
CA ASP A 103 9.87 -1.35 -1.72
C ASP A 103 10.67 -0.09 -2.07
N ALA A 104 10.68 0.88 -1.15
CA ALA A 104 11.30 2.18 -1.38
C ALA A 104 12.83 2.13 -1.40
N ASP A 105 13.43 1.08 -0.81
CA ASP A 105 14.88 0.89 -0.80
C ASP A 105 15.39 0.19 -2.06
N GLY A 106 14.51 -0.54 -2.77
CA GLY A 106 14.89 -1.38 -3.90
C GLY A 106 15.68 -2.62 -3.49
N ASP A 107 15.66 -3.00 -2.22
CA ASP A 107 16.34 -4.20 -1.71
C ASP A 107 15.39 -5.42 -1.75
N PHE A 108 15.20 -5.94 -2.95
CA PHE A 108 14.33 -7.11 -3.17
C PHE A 108 14.65 -8.30 -2.26
N ALA A 109 15.94 -8.51 -1.92
CA ALA A 109 16.34 -9.63 -1.09
C ALA A 109 15.76 -9.50 0.33
N LYS A 110 15.89 -8.32 0.94
CA LYS A 110 15.32 -8.03 2.26
C LYS A 110 13.80 -8.04 2.24
N ALA A 111 13.19 -7.39 1.25
CA ALA A 111 11.74 -7.35 1.08
C ALA A 111 11.17 -8.77 0.96
N GLN A 112 11.73 -9.60 0.07
CA GLN A 112 11.30 -10.98 -0.13
C GLN A 112 11.51 -11.86 1.13
N ALA A 113 12.65 -11.70 1.82
CA ALA A 113 12.89 -12.42 3.08
C ALA A 113 11.85 -12.06 4.15
N TYR A 114 11.46 -10.78 4.23
CA TYR A 114 10.38 -10.35 5.12
C TYR A 114 9.05 -11.02 4.76
N LEU A 115 8.63 -10.95 3.48
CA LEU A 115 7.37 -11.55 3.01
C LEU A 115 7.33 -13.05 3.27
N ASN A 116 8.42 -13.77 2.97
CA ASN A 116 8.51 -15.22 3.18
C ASN A 116 8.36 -15.58 4.66
N ARG A 117 9.03 -14.85 5.57
CA ARG A 117 8.91 -15.04 7.02
C ARG A 117 7.49 -14.82 7.54
N LYS A 118 6.72 -13.93 6.89
CA LYS A 118 5.34 -13.61 7.23
C LYS A 118 4.31 -14.41 6.42
N SER A 119 4.77 -15.24 5.47
CA SER A 119 3.92 -16.00 4.54
C SER A 119 3.03 -15.11 3.65
N TYR A 120 3.41 -13.87 3.40
CA TYR A 120 2.70 -12.97 2.50
C TYR A 120 3.00 -13.32 1.04
N LYS A 121 1.98 -13.25 0.17
CA LYS A 121 2.05 -13.75 -1.23
C LYS A 121 1.99 -12.65 -2.29
N PHE A 122 1.82 -11.39 -1.91
CA PHE A 122 1.86 -10.30 -2.88
C PHE A 122 3.28 -10.08 -3.43
N LYS A 123 3.34 -9.54 -4.65
CA LYS A 123 4.61 -9.25 -5.33
C LYS A 123 5.21 -7.94 -4.85
N VAL A 124 6.54 -7.89 -4.83
CA VAL A 124 7.29 -6.67 -4.55
C VAL A 124 7.78 -6.05 -5.85
N TYR A 125 7.69 -4.74 -5.91
CA TYR A 125 8.22 -3.90 -6.98
C TYR A 125 9.14 -2.83 -6.39
N THR A 126 9.92 -2.17 -7.24
CA THR A 126 10.65 -0.94 -6.90
C THR A 126 10.54 0.07 -8.04
N PHE A 127 11.10 1.24 -7.84
CA PHE A 127 11.06 2.33 -8.82
C PHE A 127 11.75 1.95 -10.14
N ALA A 128 11.13 2.30 -11.26
CA ALA A 128 11.71 2.23 -12.61
C ALA A 128 11.63 3.58 -13.34
N SER A 129 11.05 4.59 -12.71
CA SER A 129 11.02 6.00 -13.14
C SER A 129 11.05 6.90 -11.93
N ASP A 130 11.23 8.21 -12.15
CA ASP A 130 10.91 9.22 -11.15
C ASP A 130 9.42 9.21 -10.84
N ILE A 131 9.07 9.41 -9.57
CA ILE A 131 7.67 9.43 -9.13
C ILE A 131 7.29 10.88 -8.78
N PRO A 132 6.22 11.40 -9.38
CA PRO A 132 5.73 12.74 -9.06
C PRO A 132 5.44 12.90 -7.56
N LYS A 133 5.78 14.07 -6.98
CA LYS A 133 5.64 14.33 -5.54
C LYS A 133 4.20 14.26 -5.03
N ASN A 134 3.22 14.50 -5.89
CA ASN A 134 1.79 14.35 -5.57
C ASN A 134 1.37 12.87 -5.47
N ILE A 135 2.21 11.93 -5.95
CA ILE A 135 2.06 10.48 -5.80
C ILE A 135 2.90 10.00 -4.62
N PHE A 136 4.18 10.36 -4.58
CA PHE A 136 5.06 9.95 -3.49
C PHE A 136 6.07 11.05 -3.17
N ALA A 137 5.93 11.64 -1.99
CA ALA A 137 6.80 12.70 -1.49
C ALA A 137 7.94 12.20 -0.58
N GLY A 138 8.15 10.87 -0.51
CA GLY A 138 9.21 10.26 0.30
C GLY A 138 8.79 9.85 1.72
N SER A 139 7.52 10.04 2.11
CA SER A 139 7.02 9.59 3.41
C SER A 139 6.58 8.13 3.38
N LEU A 140 6.88 7.36 4.42
CA LEU A 140 6.50 5.95 4.54
C LEU A 140 5.67 5.66 5.81
N PRO A 141 4.62 4.83 5.71
CA PRO A 141 4.02 4.34 4.48
C PRO A 141 3.23 5.42 3.76
N THR A 142 3.11 5.30 2.44
CA THR A 142 2.14 6.06 1.65
C THR A 142 1.33 5.08 0.80
N THR A 143 0.00 5.20 0.84
CA THR A 143 -0.90 4.36 0.05
C THR A 143 -1.78 5.21 -0.84
N ILE A 144 -1.82 4.83 -2.11
CA ILE A 144 -2.69 5.46 -3.10
C ILE A 144 -3.59 4.39 -3.71
N VAL A 145 -4.86 4.73 -3.86
CA VAL A 145 -5.80 3.91 -4.63
C VAL A 145 -6.21 4.71 -5.86
N PHE A 146 -6.02 4.10 -7.04
CA PHE A 146 -6.55 4.62 -8.29
C PHE A 146 -7.84 3.89 -8.65
N ASP A 147 -8.80 4.65 -9.20
CA ASP A 147 -10.01 4.08 -9.78
C ASP A 147 -9.76 3.54 -11.19
N LYS A 148 -10.76 2.90 -11.80
CA LYS A 148 -10.68 2.35 -13.16
C LYS A 148 -10.34 3.39 -14.23
N LYS A 149 -10.65 4.66 -14.00
CA LYS A 149 -10.30 5.78 -14.91
C LYS A 149 -8.88 6.30 -14.70
N GLY A 150 -8.12 5.70 -13.79
CA GLY A 150 -6.76 6.12 -13.44
C GLY A 150 -6.70 7.40 -12.59
N ARG A 151 -7.79 7.77 -11.94
CA ARG A 151 -7.84 8.93 -11.05
C ARG A 151 -7.51 8.50 -9.62
N ILE A 152 -6.87 9.38 -8.87
CA ILE A 152 -6.60 9.13 -7.44
C ILE A 152 -7.94 9.18 -6.69
N ALA A 153 -8.37 8.02 -6.18
CA ALA A 153 -9.56 7.86 -5.35
C ALA A 153 -9.23 7.96 -3.85
N MET A 154 -7.98 7.62 -3.47
CA MET A 154 -7.47 7.76 -2.11
C MET A 154 -5.98 8.07 -2.15
N ASN A 155 -5.52 8.96 -1.26
CA ASN A 155 -4.10 9.22 -1.02
C ASN A 155 -3.92 9.40 0.50
N GLY A 156 -3.31 8.41 1.14
CA GLY A 156 -3.08 8.36 2.57
C GLY A 156 -1.59 8.26 2.92
N VAL A 157 -1.15 9.07 3.87
CA VAL A 157 0.20 9.01 4.46
C VAL A 157 0.07 8.52 5.90
N GLY A 158 0.89 7.56 6.27
CA GLY A 158 0.84 6.89 7.57
C GLY A 158 0.08 5.56 7.53
N PRO A 159 0.18 4.76 8.63
CA PRO A 159 -0.40 3.42 8.68
C PRO A 159 -1.93 3.45 8.72
N ALA A 160 -2.57 2.48 8.05
CA ALA A 160 -4.02 2.36 8.07
C ALA A 160 -4.48 0.89 8.02
N ASN A 161 -5.72 0.64 8.47
CA ASN A 161 -6.32 -0.69 8.46
C ASN A 161 -7.08 -0.93 7.14
N TYR A 162 -6.42 -1.57 6.20
CA TYR A 162 -6.97 -1.92 4.87
C TYR A 162 -7.89 -3.14 4.87
N ALA A 163 -8.07 -3.81 6.01
CA ALA A 163 -9.08 -4.85 6.21
C ALA A 163 -10.34 -4.33 6.92
N SER A 164 -10.44 -3.03 7.16
CA SER A 164 -11.62 -2.44 7.78
C SER A 164 -12.83 -2.52 6.85
N LYS A 165 -14.03 -2.62 7.45
CA LYS A 165 -15.28 -2.66 6.68
C LYS A 165 -15.44 -1.42 5.80
N GLU A 166 -15.04 -0.26 6.30
CA GLU A 166 -15.10 1.01 5.59
C GLU A 166 -14.24 0.96 4.32
N PHE A 167 -12.99 0.49 4.44
CA PHE A 167 -12.10 0.39 3.28
C PHE A 167 -12.58 -0.64 2.25
N LEU A 168 -13.04 -1.81 2.70
CA LEU A 168 -13.58 -2.83 1.80
C LEU A 168 -14.85 -2.36 1.08
N THR A 169 -15.72 -1.61 1.77
CA THR A 169 -16.88 -0.96 1.15
C THR A 169 -16.48 0.09 0.14
N PHE A 170 -15.42 0.87 0.41
CA PHE A 170 -14.87 1.84 -0.52
C PHE A 170 -14.36 1.16 -1.81
N ILE A 171 -13.58 0.08 -1.70
CA ILE A 171 -13.12 -0.70 -2.87
C ILE A 171 -14.31 -1.24 -3.67
N GLN A 172 -15.35 -1.76 -2.99
CA GLN A 172 -16.54 -2.26 -3.68
C GLN A 172 -17.27 -1.12 -4.44
N LYS A 173 -17.41 0.06 -3.83
CA LYS A 173 -17.97 1.22 -4.53
C LYS A 173 -17.17 1.57 -5.80
N LEU A 174 -15.82 1.53 -5.73
CA LEU A 174 -14.98 1.79 -6.92
C LEU A 174 -15.18 0.73 -8.02
N LYS A 175 -15.43 -0.52 -7.66
CA LYS A 175 -15.74 -1.60 -8.61
C LYS A 175 -17.07 -1.36 -9.30
N ASP A 176 -18.08 -0.87 -8.58
CA ASP A 176 -19.42 -0.65 -9.07
C ASP A 176 -19.55 0.63 -9.93
N LEU A 177 -18.52 1.50 -9.92
CA LEU A 177 -18.48 2.66 -10.82
C LEU A 177 -18.38 2.18 -12.26
N LYS A 178 -19.37 2.53 -13.08
CA LYS A 178 -19.34 2.30 -14.53
C LYS A 178 -18.25 3.17 -15.17
N GLU A 179 -17.59 2.61 -16.18
CA GLU A 179 -16.60 3.30 -17.02
C GLU A 179 -17.17 4.55 -17.71
#